data_dde528579338a731faa003cf7ea06e89
#
_entry.id   dde528579338a731faa003cf7ea06e89
#
_cell.length_a   1.000
_cell.length_b   1.000
_cell.length_c   1.000
_cell.angle_alpha   90.00
_cell.angle_beta   90.00
_cell.angle_gamma   90.00
#
_symmetry.space_group_name_H-M   'P 1'
#
loop_
_entity.id
_entity.type
_entity.pdbx_description
1 polymer ?
#
loop_
_entity_poly.entity_id
_entity_poly.type
_entity_poly.pdbx_seq_one_letter_code
_entity_poly.pdbx_strand_id
1 'polypeptide(L)'
;MAAYFDTSVLIPLFFNEAGTAAARLEIAREPSAWVSHWTLAEFSSATAFKLRGGQVTEETTTTAKSLFAQCVASRLTVVDVLREDFVNAAGLCASTPAPGLRTPDALHLAIAQRFGIVMVTFDQALASACGLHGVACRSSD
;
A
#
# COMPACT_ATOMS: atom_id res chain seq x y z
N MET A 1 1.30 -10.33 15.42
CA MET A 1 1.85 -10.39 14.05
C MET A 1 1.56 -9.08 13.34
N ALA A 2 2.44 -8.65 12.48
CA ALA A 2 2.28 -7.43 11.72
C ALA A 2 1.99 -7.76 10.25
N ALA A 3 1.32 -6.84 9.55
CA ALA A 3 1.12 -6.91 8.11
C ALA A 3 1.42 -5.55 7.50
N TYR A 4 2.04 -5.55 6.35
CA TYR A 4 2.36 -4.35 5.59
C TYR A 4 1.27 -4.10 4.55
N PHE A 5 0.71 -2.90 4.57
CA PHE A 5 -0.38 -2.50 3.68
C PHE A 5 0.18 -1.60 2.59
N ASP A 6 0.02 -1.99 1.33
CA ASP A 6 0.34 -1.08 0.24
C ASP A 6 -0.81 -0.09 0.03
N THR A 7 -0.55 0.91 -0.79
CA THR A 7 -1.47 2.03 -1.00
C THR A 7 -2.81 1.61 -1.60
N SER A 8 -2.85 0.51 -2.39
CA SER A 8 -4.08 0.03 -3.02
C SER A 8 -5.17 -0.37 -2.03
N VAL A 9 -4.79 -0.72 -0.80
CA VAL A 9 -5.75 -1.05 0.26
C VAL A 9 -6.18 0.21 1.02
N LEU A 10 -5.27 1.18 1.17
CA LEU A 10 -5.54 2.40 1.95
C LEU A 10 -6.45 3.38 1.21
N ILE A 11 -6.29 3.52 -0.10
CA ILE A 11 -7.11 4.45 -0.89
C ILE A 11 -8.60 4.14 -0.73
N PRO A 12 -9.10 2.91 -0.96
CA PRO A 12 -10.52 2.61 -0.79
C PRO A 12 -10.99 2.68 0.67
N LEU A 13 -10.08 2.69 1.63
CA LEU A 13 -10.43 2.85 3.04
C LEU A 13 -10.90 4.27 3.35
N PHE A 14 -10.37 5.27 2.67
CA PHE A 14 -10.64 6.70 2.91
C PHE A 14 -11.48 7.35 1.81
N PHE A 15 -11.68 6.68 0.69
CA PHE A 15 -12.57 7.10 -0.39
C PHE A 15 -13.59 6.01 -0.65
N ASN A 16 -14.84 6.39 -0.87
CA ASN A 16 -15.89 5.42 -1.14
C ASN A 16 -15.75 4.83 -2.54
N GLU A 17 -15.27 3.61 -2.61
CA GLU A 17 -14.97 2.87 -3.85
C GLU A 17 -15.43 1.42 -3.72
N ALA A 18 -15.33 0.66 -4.81
CA ALA A 18 -15.69 -0.76 -4.84
C ALA A 18 -14.92 -1.59 -3.79
N GLY A 19 -13.66 -1.24 -3.52
CA GLY A 19 -12.81 -1.95 -2.58
C GLY A 19 -12.98 -1.57 -1.11
N THR A 20 -13.85 -0.62 -0.77
CA THR A 20 -13.96 -0.07 0.59
C THR A 20 -14.32 -1.14 1.63
N ALA A 21 -15.29 -2.00 1.34
CA ALA A 21 -15.72 -3.04 2.29
C ALA A 21 -14.59 -4.03 2.55
N ALA A 22 -13.89 -4.47 1.51
CA ALA A 22 -12.74 -5.38 1.64
C ALA A 22 -11.59 -4.73 2.41
N ALA A 23 -11.31 -3.45 2.16
CA ALA A 23 -10.26 -2.70 2.87
C ALA A 23 -10.57 -2.59 4.37
N ARG A 24 -11.82 -2.33 4.72
CA ARG A 24 -12.26 -2.27 6.12
C ARG A 24 -12.07 -3.61 6.83
N LEU A 25 -12.37 -4.72 6.15
CA LEU A 25 -12.16 -6.04 6.72
C LEU A 25 -10.67 -6.33 6.95
N GLU A 26 -9.82 -5.97 5.98
CA GLU A 26 -8.39 -6.20 6.09
C GLU A 26 -7.76 -5.40 7.24
N ILE A 27 -8.08 -4.13 7.37
CA ILE A 27 -7.53 -3.32 8.46
C ILE A 27 -8.08 -3.75 9.83
N ALA A 28 -9.35 -4.15 9.89
CA ALA A 28 -9.99 -4.56 11.14
C ALA A 28 -9.39 -5.85 11.70
N ARG A 29 -8.97 -6.77 10.82
CA ARG A 29 -8.41 -8.05 11.25
C ARG A 29 -6.95 -7.98 11.68
N GLU A 30 -6.26 -6.86 11.40
CA GLU A 30 -4.84 -6.73 11.71
C GLU A 30 -4.59 -5.92 12.98
N PRO A 31 -4.11 -6.56 14.05
CA PRO A 31 -3.76 -5.81 15.27
C PRO A 31 -2.60 -4.85 15.06
N SER A 32 -1.69 -5.16 14.14
CA SER A 32 -0.49 -4.37 13.85
C SER A 32 -0.39 -4.13 12.35
N ALA A 33 -0.92 -3.00 11.91
CA ALA A 33 -0.90 -2.58 10.51
C ALA A 33 0.27 -1.63 10.27
N TRP A 34 1.13 -1.98 9.33
CA TRP A 34 2.35 -1.26 9.00
C TRP A 34 2.24 -0.65 7.60
N VAL A 35 2.77 0.54 7.47
CA VAL A 35 2.98 1.26 6.21
C VAL A 35 4.37 1.87 6.23
N SER A 36 4.77 2.50 5.12
CA SER A 36 6.03 3.24 5.07
C SER A 36 5.79 4.70 4.70
N HIS A 37 6.83 5.52 4.79
CA HIS A 37 6.78 6.89 4.27
C HIS A 37 6.48 6.92 2.77
N TRP A 38 6.85 5.88 2.04
CA TRP A 38 6.47 5.71 0.62
C TRP A 38 4.95 5.64 0.46
N THR A 39 4.27 4.90 1.33
CA THR A 39 2.81 4.81 1.35
C THR A 39 2.17 6.18 1.57
N LEU A 40 2.73 6.97 2.49
CA LEU A 40 2.22 8.33 2.77
C LEU A 40 2.35 9.22 1.54
N ALA A 41 3.48 9.16 0.84
CA ALA A 41 3.70 9.93 -0.38
C ALA A 41 2.75 9.51 -1.49
N GLU A 42 2.55 8.20 -1.67
CA GLU A 42 1.63 7.68 -2.67
C GLU A 42 0.17 8.04 -2.37
N PHE A 43 -0.23 8.04 -1.12
CA PHE A 43 -1.58 8.46 -0.72
C PHE A 43 -1.84 9.92 -1.13
N SER A 44 -0.87 10.81 -0.88
CA SER A 44 -0.97 12.21 -1.28
C SER A 44 -1.05 12.36 -2.81
N SER A 45 -0.25 11.59 -3.53
CA SER A 45 -0.25 11.60 -4.99
C SER A 45 -1.58 11.13 -5.57
N ALA A 46 -2.11 10.02 -5.05
CA ALA A 46 -3.37 9.47 -5.50
C ALA A 46 -4.55 10.42 -5.21
N THR A 47 -4.55 11.06 -4.05
CA THR A 47 -5.56 12.04 -3.66
C THR A 47 -5.56 13.24 -4.61
N ALA A 48 -4.37 13.77 -4.89
CA ALA A 48 -4.21 14.89 -5.84
C ALA A 48 -4.67 14.50 -7.25
N PHE A 49 -4.36 13.29 -7.69
CA PHE A 49 -4.79 12.77 -8.98
C PHE A 49 -6.33 12.71 -9.08
N LYS A 50 -6.99 12.19 -8.04
CA LYS A 50 -8.46 12.13 -8.00
C LYS A 50 -9.10 13.52 -8.08
N LEU A 51 -8.54 14.47 -7.36
CA LEU A 51 -9.05 15.85 -7.32
C LEU A 51 -8.89 16.52 -8.68
N ARG A 52 -7.70 16.45 -9.29
CA ARG A 52 -7.44 17.03 -10.61
C ARG A 52 -8.30 16.40 -11.70
N GLY A 53 -8.57 15.11 -11.58
CA GLY A 53 -9.41 14.38 -12.54
C GLY A 53 -10.91 14.57 -12.34
N GLY A 54 -11.32 15.34 -11.34
CA GLY A 54 -12.73 15.57 -11.04
C GLY A 54 -13.48 14.38 -10.46
N GLN A 55 -12.76 13.36 -9.99
CA GLN A 55 -13.35 12.16 -9.40
C GLN A 55 -13.91 12.41 -8.01
N VAL A 56 -13.36 13.37 -7.31
CA VAL A 56 -13.75 13.76 -5.96
C VAL A 56 -13.75 15.28 -5.82
N THR A 57 -14.47 15.79 -4.81
CA THR A 57 -14.52 17.21 -4.48
C THR A 57 -13.39 17.59 -3.53
N GLU A 58 -13.11 18.89 -3.40
CA GLU A 58 -12.17 19.40 -2.39
C GLU A 58 -12.60 19.02 -0.97
N GLU A 59 -13.90 19.08 -0.69
CA GLU A 59 -14.46 18.69 0.60
C GLU A 59 -14.18 17.23 0.92
N THR A 60 -14.47 16.33 -0.01
CA THR A 60 -14.17 14.89 0.13
C THR A 60 -12.69 14.65 0.36
N THR A 61 -11.84 15.34 -0.38
CA THR A 61 -10.38 15.25 -0.25
C THR A 61 -9.92 15.70 1.14
N THR A 62 -10.44 16.83 1.64
CA THR A 62 -10.08 17.35 2.96
C THR A 62 -10.48 16.35 4.05
N THR A 63 -11.66 15.77 3.96
CA THR A 63 -12.13 14.76 4.90
C THR A 63 -11.24 13.51 4.86
N ALA A 64 -10.94 13.01 3.67
CA ALA A 64 -10.10 11.83 3.51
C ALA A 64 -8.70 12.03 4.09
N LYS A 65 -8.07 13.18 3.82
CA LYS A 65 -6.76 13.53 4.36
C LYS A 65 -6.77 13.60 5.89
N SER A 66 -7.81 14.19 6.47
CA SER A 66 -7.94 14.30 7.92
C SER A 66 -8.08 12.92 8.56
N LEU A 67 -8.93 12.06 8.02
CA LEU A 67 -9.11 10.70 8.52
C LEU A 67 -7.85 9.85 8.35
N PHE A 68 -7.16 10.01 7.23
CA PHE A 68 -5.88 9.31 7.01
C PHE A 68 -4.83 9.76 8.04
N ALA A 69 -4.70 11.05 8.29
CA ALA A 69 -3.77 11.58 9.30
C ALA A 69 -4.08 11.02 10.69
N GLN A 70 -5.34 10.92 11.06
CA GLN A 70 -5.76 10.32 12.33
C GLN A 70 -5.39 8.83 12.39
N CYS A 71 -5.61 8.10 11.30
CA CYS A 71 -5.26 6.70 11.20
C CYS A 71 -3.73 6.50 11.32
N VAL A 72 -2.95 7.32 10.65
CA VAL A 72 -1.48 7.29 10.74
C VAL A 72 -1.03 7.50 12.18
N ALA A 73 -1.62 8.48 12.88
CA ALA A 73 -1.23 8.83 14.24
C ALA A 73 -1.62 7.77 15.28
N SER A 74 -2.75 7.08 15.09
CA SER A 74 -3.34 6.23 16.13
C SER A 74 -3.35 4.74 15.81
N ARG A 75 -3.26 4.36 14.53
CA ARG A 75 -3.52 2.97 14.10
C ARG A 75 -2.39 2.33 13.33
N LEU A 76 -1.60 3.11 12.60
CA LEU A 76 -0.58 2.59 11.71
C LEU A 76 0.82 2.76 12.31
N THR A 77 1.66 1.76 12.09
CA THR A 77 3.11 1.88 12.30
C THR A 77 3.74 2.31 11.00
N VAL A 78 4.41 3.46 11.00
CA VAL A 78 5.07 4.00 9.81
C VAL A 78 6.57 3.68 9.90
N VAL A 79 7.08 2.93 8.92
CA VAL A 79 8.49 2.56 8.88
C VAL A 79 9.25 3.42 7.87
N ASP A 80 10.55 3.56 8.10
CA ASP A 80 11.43 4.27 7.18
C ASP A 80 11.67 3.44 5.92
N VAL A 81 11.87 4.15 4.81
CA VAL A 81 12.34 3.55 3.56
C VAL A 81 13.86 3.73 3.52
N LEU A 82 14.57 2.63 3.46
CA LEU A 82 16.02 2.63 3.49
C LEU A 82 16.61 2.63 2.07
N ARG A 83 17.85 3.08 1.94
CA ARG A 83 18.59 3.00 0.66
C ARG A 83 18.56 1.57 0.09
N GLU A 84 18.76 0.57 0.94
CA GLU A 84 18.77 -0.84 0.53
C GLU A 84 17.42 -1.30 0.00
N ASP A 85 16.32 -0.70 0.41
CA ASP A 85 14.99 -1.01 -0.14
C ASP A 85 14.92 -0.62 -1.63
N PHE A 86 15.51 0.50 -2.00
CA PHE A 86 15.61 0.91 -3.41
C PHE A 86 16.48 -0.02 -4.23
N VAL A 87 17.61 -0.44 -3.68
CA VAL A 87 18.51 -1.40 -4.35
C VAL A 87 17.79 -2.73 -4.55
N ASN A 88 17.12 -3.23 -3.54
CA ASN A 88 16.36 -4.47 -3.61
C ASN A 88 15.17 -4.35 -4.56
N ALA A 89 14.48 -3.21 -4.59
CA ALA A 89 13.39 -2.95 -5.52
C ALA A 89 13.87 -3.03 -6.98
N ALA A 90 15.04 -2.47 -7.28
CA ALA A 90 15.62 -2.56 -8.62
C ALA A 90 15.86 -4.03 -9.03
N GLY A 91 16.37 -4.85 -8.12
CA GLY A 91 16.57 -6.28 -8.36
C GLY A 91 15.24 -7.03 -8.56
N LEU A 92 14.22 -6.69 -7.79
CA LEU A 92 12.88 -7.28 -7.93
C LEU A 92 12.26 -6.95 -9.28
N CYS A 93 12.39 -5.70 -9.74
CA CYS A 93 11.92 -5.31 -11.07
C CYS A 93 12.64 -6.11 -12.17
N ALA A 94 13.96 -6.24 -12.06
CA ALA A 94 14.78 -6.94 -13.05
C ALA A 94 14.48 -8.44 -13.12
N SER A 95 14.07 -9.06 -12.00
CA SER A 95 13.89 -10.50 -11.90
C SER A 95 12.43 -10.97 -11.95
N THR A 96 11.47 -10.05 -12.12
CA THR A 96 10.05 -10.42 -12.21
C THR A 96 9.63 -10.54 -13.66
N PRO A 97 9.21 -11.74 -14.12
CA PRO A 97 8.77 -11.94 -15.50
C PRO A 97 7.41 -11.25 -15.75
N ALA A 98 7.00 -11.22 -17.02
CA ALA A 98 5.72 -10.64 -17.41
C ALA A 98 4.57 -11.19 -16.53
N PRO A 99 3.59 -10.35 -16.13
CA PRO A 99 3.40 -8.95 -16.53
C PRO A 99 4.39 -7.94 -15.92
N GLY A 100 5.31 -8.40 -15.10
CA GLY A 100 6.35 -7.54 -14.52
C GLY A 100 5.93 -6.88 -13.22
N LEU A 101 6.82 -6.04 -12.70
CA LEU A 101 6.63 -5.32 -11.45
C LEU A 101 7.17 -3.91 -11.64
N ARG A 102 6.32 -2.91 -11.44
CA ARG A 102 6.71 -1.51 -11.53
C ARG A 102 7.45 -1.08 -10.27
N THR A 103 8.31 -0.07 -10.41
CA THR A 103 9.13 0.44 -9.31
C THR A 103 8.34 0.77 -8.03
N PRO A 104 7.19 1.47 -8.10
CA PRO A 104 6.43 1.76 -6.88
C PRO A 104 6.02 0.51 -6.10
N ASP A 105 5.58 -0.52 -6.79
CA ASP A 105 5.14 -1.77 -6.18
C ASP A 105 6.33 -2.59 -5.69
N ALA A 106 7.43 -2.57 -6.44
CA ALA A 106 8.67 -3.23 -6.04
C ALA A 106 9.23 -2.66 -4.74
N LEU A 107 9.09 -1.37 -4.53
CA LEU A 107 9.52 -0.73 -3.30
C LEU A 107 8.71 -1.21 -2.09
N HIS A 108 7.39 -1.32 -2.21
CA HIS A 108 6.56 -1.92 -1.18
C HIS A 108 6.97 -3.36 -0.88
N LEU A 109 7.21 -4.14 -1.93
CA LEU A 109 7.62 -5.54 -1.78
C LEU A 109 8.96 -5.67 -1.08
N ALA A 110 9.93 -4.83 -1.44
CA ALA A 110 11.24 -4.80 -0.79
C ALA A 110 11.14 -4.49 0.71
N ILE A 111 10.29 -3.56 1.08
CA ILE A 111 10.08 -3.18 2.48
C ILE A 111 9.44 -4.34 3.25
N ALA A 112 8.38 -4.93 2.74
CA ALA A 112 7.74 -6.08 3.38
C ALA A 112 8.71 -7.26 3.53
N GLN A 113 9.52 -7.51 2.51
CA GLN A 113 10.53 -8.56 2.51
C GLN A 113 11.61 -8.31 3.58
N ARG A 114 12.04 -7.07 3.72
CA ARG A 114 13.05 -6.70 4.74
C ARG A 114 12.54 -6.99 6.15
N PHE A 115 11.27 -6.72 6.43
CA PHE A 115 10.67 -6.99 7.73
C PHE A 115 10.18 -8.42 7.90
N GLY A 116 10.09 -9.20 6.82
CA GLY A 116 9.59 -10.58 6.88
C GLY A 116 8.13 -10.68 7.30
N ILE A 117 7.30 -9.72 6.91
CA ILE A 117 5.88 -9.68 7.29
C ILE A 117 4.97 -9.86 6.08
N VAL A 118 3.71 -10.18 6.35
CA VAL A 118 2.69 -10.38 5.32
C VAL A 118 2.42 -9.07 4.58
N MET A 119 2.33 -9.15 3.26
CA MET A 119 1.85 -8.05 2.41
C MET A 119 0.33 -8.13 2.27
N VAL A 120 -0.35 -7.01 2.44
CA VAL A 120 -1.78 -6.88 2.11
C VAL A 120 -1.90 -5.92 0.94
N THR A 121 -2.43 -6.40 -0.18
CA THR A 121 -2.53 -5.63 -1.42
C THR A 121 -3.77 -6.01 -2.22
N PHE A 122 -4.33 -5.05 -2.94
CA PHE A 122 -5.40 -5.30 -3.92
C PHE A 122 -4.88 -5.22 -5.36
N ASP A 123 -3.59 -5.00 -5.52
CA ASP A 123 -2.92 -4.99 -6.84
C ASP A 123 -2.52 -6.42 -7.21
N GLN A 124 -3.08 -6.94 -8.31
CA GLN A 124 -2.87 -8.33 -8.72
C GLN A 124 -1.42 -8.59 -9.16
N ALA A 125 -0.78 -7.61 -9.81
CA ALA A 125 0.62 -7.76 -10.22
C ALA A 125 1.54 -7.84 -9.00
N LEU A 126 1.29 -7.01 -7.98
CA LEU A 126 2.04 -7.05 -6.73
C LEU A 126 1.78 -8.35 -5.97
N ALA A 127 0.54 -8.82 -5.89
CA ALA A 127 0.21 -10.09 -5.26
C ALA A 127 0.94 -11.27 -5.91
N SER A 128 0.98 -11.31 -7.24
CA SER A 128 1.71 -12.33 -7.99
C SER A 128 3.21 -12.27 -7.72
N ALA A 129 3.77 -11.07 -7.67
CA ALA A 129 5.19 -10.87 -7.38
C ALA A 129 5.55 -11.32 -5.97
N CYS A 130 4.68 -11.12 -4.99
CA CYS A 130 4.88 -11.64 -3.63
C CYS A 130 5.12 -13.15 -3.66
N GLY A 131 4.26 -13.90 -4.35
CA GLY A 131 4.41 -15.35 -4.47
C GLY A 131 5.71 -15.77 -5.12
N LEU A 132 6.14 -15.06 -6.16
CA LEU A 132 7.40 -15.34 -6.86
C LEU A 132 8.62 -15.10 -5.97
N HIS A 133 8.55 -14.14 -5.05
CA HIS A 133 9.69 -13.71 -4.24
C HIS A 133 9.58 -14.15 -2.77
N GLY A 134 8.71 -15.09 -2.48
CA GLY A 134 8.63 -15.73 -1.16
C GLY A 134 8.05 -14.85 -0.06
N VAL A 135 7.25 -13.86 -0.41
CA VAL A 135 6.56 -12.99 0.56
C VAL A 135 5.11 -13.45 0.69
N ALA A 136 4.69 -13.74 1.92
CA ALA A 136 3.30 -14.09 2.19
C ALA A 136 2.40 -12.90 1.85
N CYS A 137 1.26 -13.18 1.23
CA CYS A 137 0.39 -12.12 0.71
C CYS A 137 -1.08 -12.44 0.97
N ARG A 138 -1.83 -11.41 1.33
CA ARG A 138 -3.30 -11.43 1.28
C ARG A 138 -3.76 -10.40 0.26
N SER A 139 -4.68 -10.81 -0.60
CA SER A 139 -5.29 -9.91 -1.58
C SER A 139 -6.79 -10.19 -1.64
N SER A 140 -7.58 -9.19 -2.03
CA SER A 140 -8.99 -9.43 -2.34
C SER A 140 -9.12 -9.99 -3.75
N ASP A 141 -10.03 -10.93 -3.92
CA ASP A 141 -10.40 -11.47 -5.22
C ASP A 141 -11.31 -10.51 -6.00
#